data_804ee3dc67fdaaf5269326ad825fa5ef
#
_entry.id   804ee3dc67fdaaf5269326ad825fa5ef
#
_cell.length_a   1.000
_cell.length_b   1.000
_cell.length_c   1.000
_cell.angle_alpha   90.00
_cell.angle_beta   90.00
_cell.angle_gamma   90.00
#
_symmetry.space_group_name_H-M   'P 1'
#
loop_
_entity.id
_entity.type
_entity.pdbx_description
1 polymer ?
#
loop_
_entity_poly.entity_id
_entity_poly.type
_entity_poly.pdbx_seq_one_letter_code
_entity_poly.pdbx_strand_id
1 'polypeptide(L)'
;MTCLIVDDDPLICDLIEHFCGKIKDITSVTTTTSGFESINLINSTLFDIVFLDFNLPDITGKGILEIMNPNACVIMITSNKAFASDSYNYDQIVDFLVKPIDFPRFFKAFQKAKSYISKSQEKDSRLFIKDGNKLVKIELESVKYFKSEANYISVVLQDKKILTLMALKDLQIKLPDYFQRVHRSYIVNLNKIDSINNNMVEMGEDYVPISHSYEKELLTKINLLN
;
A
#
# COMPACT_ATOMS: atom_id res chain seq x y z
N MET A 1 -4.74 7.88 -8.64
CA MET A 1 -4.11 7.96 -7.30
C MET A 1 -5.03 8.72 -6.38
N THR A 2 -5.15 8.27 -5.13
CA THR A 2 -5.97 8.89 -4.07
C THR A 2 -5.09 9.72 -3.14
N CYS A 3 -5.51 10.93 -2.79
CA CYS A 3 -4.76 11.84 -1.94
C CYS A 3 -5.56 12.23 -0.70
N LEU A 4 -4.89 12.33 0.45
CA LEU A 4 -5.41 12.96 1.66
C LEU A 4 -4.63 14.25 1.89
N ILE A 5 -5.33 15.35 2.21
CA ILE A 5 -4.75 16.63 2.59
C ILE A 5 -5.16 16.92 4.03
N VAL A 6 -4.17 17.20 4.88
CA VAL A 6 -4.34 17.49 6.30
C VAL A 6 -3.63 18.79 6.62
N ASP A 7 -4.35 19.87 6.81
CA ASP A 7 -3.82 21.19 7.15
C ASP A 7 -4.92 21.99 7.88
N ASP A 8 -4.60 22.63 9.01
CA ASP A 8 -5.57 23.39 9.80
C ASP A 8 -6.03 24.69 9.12
N ASP A 9 -5.30 25.15 8.09
CA ASP A 9 -5.69 26.25 7.24
C ASP A 9 -6.50 25.75 6.02
N PRO A 10 -7.84 26.00 5.97
CA PRO A 10 -8.67 25.60 4.84
C PRO A 10 -8.18 26.13 3.49
N LEU A 11 -7.54 27.32 3.47
CA LEU A 11 -7.02 27.91 2.23
C LEU A 11 -5.84 27.10 1.66
N ILE A 12 -5.05 26.47 2.53
CA ILE A 12 -3.98 25.55 2.09
C ILE A 12 -4.59 24.25 1.56
N CYS A 13 -5.62 23.71 2.23
CA CYS A 13 -6.36 22.56 1.71
C CYS A 13 -6.91 22.84 0.29
N ASP A 14 -7.62 23.96 0.11
CA ASP A 14 -8.18 24.39 -1.19
C ASP A 14 -7.09 24.57 -2.26
N LEU A 15 -5.96 25.16 -1.88
CA LEU A 15 -4.81 25.38 -2.80
C LEU A 15 -4.22 24.03 -3.28
N ILE A 16 -3.96 23.11 -2.36
CA ILE A 16 -3.39 21.79 -2.69
C ILE A 16 -4.41 20.97 -3.50
N GLU A 17 -5.70 20.98 -3.12
CA GLU A 17 -6.76 20.33 -3.88
C GLU A 17 -6.85 20.89 -5.31
N HIS A 18 -6.82 22.23 -5.47
CA HIS A 18 -6.77 22.86 -6.79
C HIS A 18 -5.55 22.40 -7.61
N PHE A 19 -4.39 22.24 -6.98
CA PHE A 19 -3.19 21.72 -7.67
C PHE A 19 -3.35 20.25 -8.05
N CYS A 20 -3.92 19.42 -7.17
CA CYS A 20 -4.27 18.03 -7.46
C CYS A 20 -5.20 17.91 -8.67
N GLY A 21 -6.21 18.77 -8.77
CA GLY A 21 -7.15 18.80 -9.89
C GLY A 21 -6.52 19.09 -11.27
N LYS A 22 -5.30 19.63 -11.31
CA LYS A 22 -4.53 19.83 -12.56
C LYS A 22 -3.76 18.57 -13.00
N ILE A 23 -3.72 17.51 -12.17
CA ILE A 23 -2.93 16.30 -12.42
C ILE A 23 -3.87 15.15 -12.74
N LYS A 24 -3.80 14.64 -13.98
CA LYS A 24 -4.68 13.55 -14.46
C LYS A 24 -4.52 12.23 -13.69
N ASP A 25 -3.36 12.00 -13.08
CA ASP A 25 -3.08 10.78 -12.33
C ASP A 25 -3.78 10.74 -10.97
N ILE A 26 -4.22 11.90 -10.45
CA ILE A 26 -4.97 12.00 -9.20
C ILE A 26 -6.46 11.86 -9.52
N THR A 27 -7.10 10.85 -8.94
CA THR A 27 -8.51 10.49 -9.22
C THR A 27 -9.45 10.89 -8.10
N SER A 28 -8.92 11.05 -6.88
CA SER A 28 -9.71 11.44 -5.71
C SER A 28 -8.84 12.20 -4.71
N VAL A 29 -9.43 13.22 -4.10
CA VAL A 29 -8.82 14.02 -3.03
C VAL A 29 -9.81 14.07 -1.87
N THR A 30 -9.30 13.85 -0.67
CA THR A 30 -10.02 14.03 0.60
C THR A 30 -9.28 15.08 1.40
N THR A 31 -9.97 16.01 2.01
CA THR A 31 -9.40 17.09 2.83
C THR A 31 -9.91 17.02 4.26
N THR A 32 -9.07 17.33 5.22
CA THR A 32 -9.49 17.55 6.62
C THR A 32 -8.61 18.60 7.28
N THR A 33 -9.21 19.38 8.18
CA THR A 33 -8.50 20.38 9.00
C THR A 33 -8.17 19.88 10.40
N SER A 34 -8.50 18.62 10.72
CA SER A 34 -8.24 18.00 12.02
C SER A 34 -7.27 16.83 11.89
N GLY A 35 -6.23 16.84 12.70
CA GLY A 35 -5.28 15.74 12.80
C GLY A 35 -5.92 14.46 13.34
N PHE A 36 -6.82 14.55 14.32
CA PHE A 36 -7.53 13.37 14.83
C PHE A 36 -8.48 12.76 13.78
N GLU A 37 -9.16 13.58 12.98
CA GLU A 37 -9.97 13.07 11.88
C GLU A 37 -9.11 12.40 10.82
N SER A 38 -7.92 12.93 10.53
CA SER A 38 -6.98 12.32 9.58
C SER A 38 -6.57 10.91 9.99
N ILE A 39 -6.39 10.64 11.29
CA ILE A 39 -6.08 9.31 11.82
C ILE A 39 -7.23 8.33 11.52
N ASN A 40 -8.49 8.76 11.71
CA ASN A 40 -9.65 7.92 11.40
C ASN A 40 -9.74 7.63 9.89
N LEU A 41 -9.48 8.63 9.05
CA LEU A 41 -9.46 8.47 7.59
C LEU A 41 -8.36 7.51 7.14
N ILE A 42 -7.15 7.64 7.66
CA ILE A 42 -6.00 6.78 7.34
C ILE A 42 -6.23 5.33 7.77
N ASN A 43 -6.93 5.11 8.90
CA ASN A 43 -7.26 3.77 9.38
C ASN A 43 -8.40 3.10 8.60
N SER A 44 -9.29 3.89 7.99
CA SER A 44 -10.47 3.38 7.26
C SER A 44 -10.27 3.33 5.74
N THR A 45 -9.34 4.10 5.20
CA THR A 45 -9.14 4.27 3.75
C THR A 45 -7.65 4.29 3.42
N LEU A 46 -7.27 3.60 2.34
CA LEU A 46 -5.91 3.66 1.81
C LEU A 46 -5.76 4.89 0.91
N PHE A 47 -4.78 5.72 1.20
CA PHE A 47 -4.37 6.84 0.37
C PHE A 47 -3.00 6.58 -0.23
N ASP A 48 -2.84 6.89 -1.52
CA ASP A 48 -1.56 6.77 -2.22
C ASP A 48 -0.57 7.84 -1.75
N ILE A 49 -1.05 9.07 -1.50
CA ILE A 49 -0.22 10.21 -1.04
C ILE A 49 -0.97 10.94 0.08
N VAL A 50 -0.24 11.26 1.15
CA VAL A 50 -0.74 12.12 2.22
C VAL A 50 0.06 13.42 2.25
N PHE A 51 -0.61 14.54 2.04
CA PHE A 51 -0.09 15.89 2.30
C PHE A 51 -0.42 16.24 3.74
N LEU A 52 0.60 16.41 4.58
CA LEU A 52 0.44 16.54 6.03
C LEU A 52 1.11 17.79 6.56
N ASP A 53 0.33 18.69 7.17
CA ASP A 53 0.95 19.80 7.90
C ASP A 53 1.63 19.29 9.16
N PHE A 54 2.77 19.89 9.41
CA PHE A 54 3.55 19.61 10.62
C PHE A 54 2.90 20.16 11.90
N ASN A 55 2.29 21.35 11.81
CA ASN A 55 1.74 22.09 12.94
C ASN A 55 0.21 22.07 12.93
N LEU A 56 -0.39 21.02 13.42
CA LEU A 56 -1.84 20.97 13.63
C LEU A 56 -2.16 21.31 15.11
N PRO A 57 -3.33 21.91 15.38
CA PRO A 57 -3.67 22.39 16.71
C PRO A 57 -4.01 21.27 17.72
N ASP A 58 -4.45 20.11 17.22
CA ASP A 58 -4.98 18.99 18.00
C ASP A 58 -3.93 17.87 18.20
N ILE A 59 -3.13 17.58 17.19
CA ILE A 59 -2.03 16.61 17.24
C ILE A 59 -0.95 17.02 16.23
N THR A 60 0.32 16.89 16.57
CA THR A 60 1.41 17.24 15.65
C THR A 60 1.48 16.29 14.47
N GLY A 61 1.87 16.78 13.28
CA GLY A 61 2.12 15.93 12.12
C GLY A 61 3.11 14.80 12.42
N LYS A 62 4.07 15.02 13.32
CA LYS A 62 4.97 13.98 13.82
C LYS A 62 4.20 12.86 14.54
N GLY A 63 3.26 13.19 15.41
CA GLY A 63 2.42 12.21 16.11
C GLY A 63 1.58 11.36 15.14
N ILE A 64 1.09 11.98 14.05
CA ILE A 64 0.37 11.26 13.00
C ILE A 64 1.32 10.30 12.26
N LEU A 65 2.54 10.73 11.90
CA LEU A 65 3.54 9.88 11.25
C LEU A 65 3.90 8.63 12.06
N GLU A 66 3.96 8.74 13.39
CA GLU A 66 4.27 7.61 14.27
C GLU A 66 3.15 6.55 14.32
N ILE A 67 1.92 6.94 14.01
CA ILE A 67 0.74 6.06 13.97
C ILE A 67 0.53 5.47 12.57
N MET A 68 0.98 6.17 11.52
CA MET A 68 0.79 5.76 10.14
C MET A 68 1.58 4.49 9.78
N ASN A 69 1.12 3.82 8.73
CA ASN A 69 1.88 2.73 8.13
C ASN A 69 3.30 3.22 7.74
N PRO A 70 4.38 2.50 8.13
CA PRO A 70 5.76 2.84 7.75
C PRO A 70 6.01 2.97 6.24
N ASN A 71 5.17 2.36 5.41
CA ASN A 71 5.26 2.41 3.94
C ASN A 71 4.38 3.52 3.32
N ALA A 72 3.73 4.37 4.13
CA ALA A 72 2.94 5.47 3.60
C ALA A 72 3.82 6.46 2.82
N CYS A 73 3.26 7.08 1.78
CA CYS A 73 3.94 8.12 1.03
C CYS A 73 3.46 9.49 1.51
N VAL A 74 4.31 10.19 2.27
CA VAL A 74 3.97 11.46 2.89
C VAL A 74 4.75 12.61 2.26
N ILE A 75 4.05 13.69 1.91
CA ILE A 75 4.62 14.99 1.58
C ILE A 75 4.27 15.94 2.73
N MET A 76 5.29 16.35 3.50
CA MET A 76 5.08 17.27 4.62
C MET A 76 4.85 18.70 4.13
N ILE A 77 3.91 19.39 4.77
CA ILE A 77 3.67 20.82 4.59
C ILE A 77 4.21 21.54 5.84
N THR A 78 4.91 22.65 5.69
CA THR A 78 5.46 23.37 6.84
C THR A 78 5.73 24.85 6.54
N SER A 79 5.62 25.69 7.55
CA SER A 79 6.07 27.08 7.52
C SER A 79 7.57 27.23 7.88
N ASN A 80 8.20 26.17 8.42
CA ASN A 80 9.56 26.21 8.94
C ASN A 80 10.55 25.46 8.01
N LYS A 81 11.47 26.21 7.40
CA LYS A 81 12.53 25.65 6.55
C LYS A 81 13.56 24.79 7.30
N ALA A 82 13.75 25.00 8.60
CA ALA A 82 14.73 24.27 9.38
C ALA A 82 14.30 22.83 9.69
N PHE A 83 13.00 22.54 9.71
CA PHE A 83 12.48 21.20 9.99
C PHE A 83 12.81 20.18 8.88
N ALA A 84 13.04 20.65 7.65
CA ALA A 84 13.46 19.76 6.56
C ALA A 84 14.79 19.03 6.83
N SER A 85 15.61 19.52 7.79
CA SER A 85 16.87 18.88 8.19
C SER A 85 16.70 17.79 9.26
N ASP A 86 15.67 17.85 10.08
CA ASP A 86 15.46 16.88 11.18
C ASP A 86 14.62 15.66 10.76
N SER A 87 14.07 15.69 9.55
CA SER A 87 13.12 14.71 9.02
C SER A 87 13.76 13.44 8.46
N TYR A 88 15.08 13.33 8.43
CA TYR A 88 15.82 12.14 7.98
C TYR A 88 15.52 10.85 8.78
N ASN A 89 14.75 10.98 9.87
CA ASN A 89 14.39 9.84 10.72
C ASN A 89 13.08 9.14 10.30
N TYR A 90 12.38 9.62 9.25
CA TYR A 90 11.10 9.06 8.82
C TYR A 90 11.17 8.68 7.34
N ASP A 91 11.31 7.39 7.05
CA ASP A 91 11.37 6.84 5.69
C ASP A 91 10.09 7.12 4.86
N GLN A 92 8.97 7.39 5.53
CA GLN A 92 7.68 7.73 4.93
C GLN A 92 7.68 9.11 4.25
N ILE A 93 8.54 10.04 4.68
CA ILE A 93 8.58 11.41 4.15
C ILE A 93 9.38 11.45 2.86
N VAL A 94 8.66 11.66 1.76
CA VAL A 94 9.25 11.69 0.42
C VAL A 94 9.72 13.09 0.03
N ASP A 95 9.00 14.12 0.46
CA ASP A 95 9.36 15.52 0.19
C ASP A 95 8.66 16.49 1.16
N PHE A 96 9.03 17.77 1.06
CA PHE A 96 8.50 18.88 1.85
C PHE A 96 7.98 19.99 0.97
N LEU A 97 6.84 20.59 1.37
CA LEU A 97 6.30 21.82 0.80
C LEU A 97 6.40 22.92 1.85
N VAL A 98 7.21 23.92 1.58
CA VAL A 98 7.34 25.09 2.47
C VAL A 98 6.35 26.15 2.04
N LYS A 99 5.52 26.64 2.97
CA LYS A 99 4.58 27.74 2.75
C LYS A 99 5.36 29.06 2.52
N PRO A 100 5.03 29.90 1.49
CA PRO A 100 3.96 29.75 0.53
C PRO A 100 4.30 28.71 -0.56
N ILE A 101 3.30 27.92 -0.97
CA ILE A 101 3.44 26.81 -1.90
C ILE A 101 3.07 27.27 -3.31
N ASP A 102 3.96 27.08 -4.28
CA ASP A 102 3.66 27.28 -5.70
C ASP A 102 3.46 25.96 -6.45
N PHE A 103 2.80 26.00 -7.59
CA PHE A 103 2.51 24.82 -8.40
C PHE A 103 3.78 24.08 -8.87
N PRO A 104 4.85 24.76 -9.37
CA PRO A 104 6.07 24.07 -9.77
C PRO A 104 6.71 23.25 -8.64
N ARG A 105 6.72 23.79 -7.40
CA ARG A 105 7.25 23.08 -6.22
C ARG A 105 6.36 21.89 -5.82
N PHE A 106 5.04 22.10 -5.81
CA PHE A 106 4.07 21.05 -5.59
C PHE A 106 4.23 19.92 -6.62
N PHE A 107 4.28 20.24 -7.91
CA PHE A 107 4.43 19.27 -8.97
C PHE A 107 5.71 18.42 -8.84
N LYS A 108 6.83 19.07 -8.45
CA LYS A 108 8.08 18.36 -8.18
C LYS A 108 7.97 17.37 -7.01
N ALA A 109 7.27 17.75 -5.93
CA ALA A 109 7.01 16.86 -4.80
C ALA A 109 6.13 15.67 -5.21
N PHE A 110 5.07 15.95 -5.99
CA PHE A 110 4.22 14.90 -6.56
C PHE A 110 5.00 13.90 -7.43
N GLN A 111 5.90 14.38 -8.30
CA GLN A 111 6.73 13.50 -9.13
C GLN A 111 7.65 12.60 -8.29
N LYS A 112 8.21 13.11 -7.20
CA LYS A 112 8.98 12.31 -6.25
C LYS A 112 8.10 11.25 -5.58
N ALA A 113 6.91 11.62 -5.11
CA ALA A 113 5.96 10.70 -4.50
C ALA A 113 5.55 9.59 -5.48
N LYS A 114 5.21 9.94 -6.72
CA LYS A 114 4.89 8.98 -7.77
C LYS A 114 6.05 8.00 -8.02
N SER A 115 7.29 8.50 -8.09
CA SER A 115 8.48 7.65 -8.24
C SER A 115 8.73 6.75 -7.03
N TYR A 116 8.49 7.26 -5.82
CA TYR A 116 8.60 6.48 -4.58
C TYR A 116 7.60 5.32 -4.56
N ILE A 117 6.33 5.60 -4.85
CA ILE A 117 5.26 4.58 -4.92
C ILE A 117 5.59 3.52 -5.98
N SER A 118 6.01 3.94 -7.19
CA SER A 118 6.39 3.00 -8.26
C SER A 118 7.56 2.10 -7.83
N LYS A 119 8.59 2.65 -7.19
CA LYS A 119 9.75 1.88 -6.69
C LYS A 119 9.37 0.95 -5.52
N SER A 120 8.45 1.37 -4.67
CA SER A 120 7.91 0.54 -3.59
C SER A 120 7.16 -0.66 -4.17
N GLN A 121 6.29 -0.43 -5.14
CA GLN A 121 5.58 -1.49 -5.86
C GLN A 121 6.53 -2.44 -6.60
N GLU A 122 7.62 -1.93 -7.21
CA GLU A 122 8.64 -2.78 -7.84
C GLU A 122 9.42 -3.64 -6.82
N LYS A 123 9.71 -3.12 -5.63
CA LYS A 123 10.33 -3.90 -4.54
C LYS A 123 9.36 -4.98 -4.04
N ASP A 124 8.10 -4.64 -3.86
CA ASP A 124 7.07 -5.56 -3.41
C ASP A 124 6.67 -6.58 -4.50
N SER A 125 7.01 -6.33 -5.77
CA SER A 125 6.74 -7.26 -6.88
C SER A 125 7.70 -8.43 -6.98
N ARG A 126 8.80 -8.45 -6.21
CA ARG A 126 9.87 -9.44 -6.32
C ARG A 126 10.16 -10.12 -5.00
N LEU A 127 10.16 -11.44 -4.99
CA LEU A 127 10.55 -12.25 -3.84
C LEU A 127 11.73 -13.13 -4.20
N PHE A 128 12.78 -13.15 -3.36
CA PHE A 128 13.83 -14.14 -3.46
C PHE A 128 13.52 -15.29 -2.52
N ILE A 129 13.42 -16.49 -3.05
CA ILE A 129 13.19 -17.71 -2.28
C ILE A 129 14.39 -18.66 -2.40
N LYS A 130 14.60 -19.42 -1.34
CA LYS A 130 15.67 -20.42 -1.30
C LYS A 130 15.12 -21.74 -1.85
N ASP A 131 15.66 -22.19 -2.97
CA ASP A 131 15.41 -23.50 -3.57
C ASP A 131 16.70 -24.34 -3.46
N GLY A 132 16.79 -25.19 -2.45
CA GLY A 132 18.03 -25.87 -2.09
C GLY A 132 19.15 -24.88 -1.74
N ASN A 133 20.23 -24.88 -2.52
CA ASN A 133 21.37 -23.96 -2.35
C ASN A 133 21.30 -22.72 -3.26
N LYS A 134 20.21 -22.53 -4.01
CA LYS A 134 20.03 -21.39 -4.91
C LYS A 134 19.05 -20.39 -4.34
N LEU A 135 19.31 -19.11 -4.59
CA LEU A 135 18.32 -18.05 -4.44
C LEU A 135 17.65 -17.85 -5.79
N VAL A 136 16.35 -18.10 -5.85
CA VAL A 136 15.55 -17.94 -7.05
C VAL A 136 14.69 -16.67 -6.90
N LYS A 137 14.83 -15.77 -7.86
CA LYS A 137 14.00 -14.58 -7.97
C LYS A 137 12.62 -14.98 -8.52
N ILE A 138 11.57 -14.57 -7.85
CA ILE A 138 10.18 -14.76 -8.24
C ILE A 138 9.56 -13.38 -8.48
N GLU A 139 8.98 -13.19 -9.64
CA GLU A 139 8.08 -12.05 -9.90
C GLU A 139 6.71 -12.42 -9.33
N LEU A 140 6.26 -11.72 -8.30
CA LEU A 140 5.04 -12.04 -7.56
C LEU A 140 3.78 -11.97 -8.44
N GLU A 141 3.78 -11.09 -9.45
CA GLU A 141 2.70 -11.01 -10.43
C GLU A 141 2.50 -12.32 -11.22
N SER A 142 3.57 -13.14 -11.38
CA SER A 142 3.49 -14.44 -12.06
C SER A 142 3.01 -15.57 -11.16
N VAL A 143 2.92 -15.35 -9.85
CA VAL A 143 2.47 -16.37 -8.89
C VAL A 143 0.95 -16.43 -8.88
N LYS A 144 0.41 -17.63 -9.02
CA LYS A 144 -1.02 -17.94 -8.88
C LYS A 144 -1.41 -18.04 -7.40
N TYR A 145 -0.72 -18.90 -6.66
CA TYR A 145 -0.96 -19.10 -5.24
C TYR A 145 0.25 -19.72 -4.53
N PHE A 146 0.24 -19.63 -3.22
CA PHE A 146 1.15 -20.32 -2.32
C PHE A 146 0.38 -21.40 -1.58
N LYS A 147 0.96 -22.62 -1.51
CA LYS A 147 0.41 -23.75 -0.80
C LYS A 147 1.37 -24.25 0.28
N SER A 148 0.89 -24.42 1.50
CA SER A 148 1.67 -25.06 2.56
C SER A 148 1.65 -26.58 2.37
N GLU A 149 2.84 -27.19 2.30
CA GLU A 149 3.05 -28.64 2.20
C GLU A 149 4.04 -29.08 3.29
N ALA A 150 3.52 -29.56 4.40
CA ALA A 150 4.29 -29.87 5.61
C ALA A 150 5.14 -28.66 6.08
N ASN A 151 6.46 -28.75 6.00
CA ASN A 151 7.40 -27.68 6.37
C ASN A 151 7.80 -26.77 5.22
N TYR A 152 7.23 -26.98 4.02
CA TYR A 152 7.55 -26.22 2.82
C TYR A 152 6.35 -25.41 2.34
N ILE A 153 6.67 -24.37 1.60
CA ILE A 153 5.69 -23.65 0.78
C ILE A 153 5.98 -24.00 -0.68
N SER A 154 4.94 -24.46 -1.37
CA SER A 154 4.93 -24.58 -2.82
C SER A 154 4.47 -23.25 -3.41
N VAL A 155 5.36 -22.59 -4.15
CA VAL A 155 5.07 -21.39 -4.95
C VAL A 155 4.62 -21.85 -6.31
N VAL A 156 3.34 -21.64 -6.63
CA VAL A 156 2.74 -22.10 -7.88
C VAL A 156 2.66 -20.95 -8.86
N LEU A 157 3.39 -21.08 -9.95
CA LEU A 157 3.37 -20.19 -11.11
C LEU A 157 2.55 -20.85 -12.24
N GLN A 158 2.45 -20.21 -13.39
CA GLN A 158 1.69 -20.76 -14.51
C GLN A 158 2.28 -22.08 -15.02
N ASP A 159 3.60 -22.15 -15.16
CA ASP A 159 4.28 -23.27 -15.82
C ASP A 159 5.17 -24.11 -14.89
N LYS A 160 5.34 -23.71 -13.63
CA LYS A 160 6.23 -24.36 -12.69
C LYS A 160 5.83 -24.19 -11.24
N LYS A 161 6.33 -25.09 -10.39
CA LYS A 161 6.26 -25.01 -8.94
C LYS A 161 7.66 -24.96 -8.35
N ILE A 162 7.84 -24.15 -7.30
CA ILE A 162 9.13 -24.02 -6.60
C ILE A 162 8.83 -24.24 -5.12
N LEU A 163 9.66 -25.05 -4.45
CA LEU A 163 9.53 -25.36 -3.04
C LEU A 163 10.52 -24.53 -2.23
N THR A 164 10.05 -23.95 -1.13
CA THR A 164 10.92 -23.23 -0.19
C THR A 164 10.55 -23.54 1.25
N LEU A 165 11.57 -23.58 2.11
CA LEU A 165 11.40 -23.82 3.54
C LEU A 165 11.02 -22.51 4.22
N MET A 166 9.72 -22.30 4.48
CA MET A 166 9.17 -21.12 5.14
C MET A 166 7.78 -21.43 5.69
N ALA A 167 7.37 -20.73 6.74
CA ALA A 167 5.99 -20.82 7.22
C ALA A 167 5.08 -19.85 6.43
N LEU A 168 3.84 -20.28 6.15
CA LEU A 168 2.88 -19.47 5.39
C LEU A 168 2.54 -18.14 6.11
N LYS A 169 2.58 -18.14 7.46
CA LYS A 169 2.38 -16.95 8.27
C LYS A 169 3.48 -15.89 8.05
N ASP A 170 4.74 -16.34 7.96
CA ASP A 170 5.89 -15.43 7.77
C ASP A 170 5.94 -14.90 6.33
N LEU A 171 5.47 -15.71 5.37
CA LEU A 171 5.32 -15.28 3.99
C LEU A 171 4.24 -14.21 3.85
N GLN A 172 3.08 -14.38 4.50
CA GLN A 172 1.94 -13.47 4.40
C GLN A 172 2.30 -12.02 4.72
N ILE A 173 3.19 -11.79 5.69
CA ILE A 173 3.64 -10.44 6.11
C ILE A 173 4.48 -9.75 5.01
N LYS A 174 5.06 -10.54 4.11
CA LYS A 174 5.97 -10.06 3.04
C LYS A 174 5.30 -9.91 1.70
N LEU A 175 4.04 -10.30 1.59
CA LEU A 175 3.30 -10.28 0.34
C LEU A 175 2.53 -8.97 0.19
N PRO A 176 2.43 -8.44 -1.04
CA PRO A 176 1.56 -7.31 -1.36
C PRO A 176 0.09 -7.61 -1.08
N ASP A 177 -0.72 -6.55 -0.95
CA ASP A 177 -2.14 -6.62 -0.59
C ASP A 177 -3.02 -7.37 -1.59
N TYR A 178 -2.55 -7.58 -2.81
CA TYR A 178 -3.25 -8.42 -3.80
C TYR A 178 -3.06 -9.92 -3.58
N PHE A 179 -2.35 -10.33 -2.51
CA PHE A 179 -2.36 -11.69 -2.03
C PHE A 179 -3.27 -11.83 -0.82
N GLN A 180 -4.21 -12.77 -0.87
CA GLN A 180 -5.17 -13.02 0.19
C GLN A 180 -5.10 -14.45 0.69
N ARG A 181 -5.03 -14.60 2.01
CA ARG A 181 -5.16 -15.92 2.63
C ARG A 181 -6.62 -16.37 2.54
N VAL A 182 -6.85 -17.54 1.96
CA VAL A 182 -8.19 -18.10 1.75
C VAL A 182 -8.40 -19.42 2.51
N HIS A 183 -7.31 -20.01 3.00
CA HIS A 183 -7.33 -21.26 3.75
C HIS A 183 -6.12 -21.33 4.68
N ARG A 184 -6.18 -22.19 5.73
CA ARG A 184 -5.00 -22.40 6.59
C ARG A 184 -3.72 -22.78 5.84
N SER A 185 -3.87 -23.38 4.65
CA SER A 185 -2.77 -23.86 3.82
C SER A 185 -2.62 -23.11 2.48
N TYR A 186 -3.42 -22.05 2.20
CA TYR A 186 -3.37 -21.36 0.92
C TYR A 186 -3.43 -19.85 1.04
N ILE A 187 -2.59 -19.17 0.25
CA ILE A 187 -2.66 -17.74 -0.06
C ILE A 187 -2.76 -17.62 -1.57
N VAL A 188 -3.74 -16.89 -2.08
CA VAL A 188 -4.01 -16.71 -3.52
C VAL A 188 -3.70 -15.30 -3.98
N ASN A 189 -3.31 -15.17 -5.24
CA ASN A 189 -3.20 -13.89 -5.93
C ASN A 189 -4.57 -13.47 -6.46
N LEU A 190 -5.15 -12.41 -5.91
CA LEU A 190 -6.48 -11.91 -6.28
C LEU A 190 -6.57 -11.55 -7.78
N ASN A 191 -5.47 -11.06 -8.36
CA ASN A 191 -5.41 -10.68 -9.78
C ASN A 191 -5.38 -11.89 -10.73
N LYS A 192 -5.29 -13.11 -10.21
CA LYS A 192 -5.24 -14.36 -10.97
C LYS A 192 -6.47 -15.23 -10.77
N ILE A 193 -7.47 -14.74 -10.03
CA ILE A 193 -8.74 -15.42 -9.83
C ILE A 193 -9.59 -15.29 -11.08
N ASP A 194 -10.00 -16.42 -11.67
CA ASP A 194 -10.93 -16.44 -12.78
C ASP A 194 -12.38 -16.43 -12.29
N SER A 195 -12.67 -17.25 -11.28
CA SER A 195 -13.99 -17.33 -10.66
C SER A 195 -13.94 -17.87 -9.22
N ILE A 196 -15.02 -17.67 -8.48
CA ILE A 196 -15.25 -18.26 -7.17
C ILE A 196 -16.57 -19.00 -7.22
N ASN A 197 -16.52 -20.30 -6.98
CA ASN A 197 -17.69 -21.16 -7.01
C ASN A 197 -17.61 -22.24 -5.90
N ASN A 198 -18.71 -22.49 -5.20
CA ASN A 198 -18.81 -23.57 -4.19
C ASN A 198 -17.64 -23.61 -3.18
N ASN A 199 -17.26 -22.46 -2.61
CA ASN A 199 -16.12 -22.31 -1.68
C ASN A 199 -14.76 -22.72 -2.29
N MET A 200 -14.61 -22.61 -3.60
CA MET A 200 -13.39 -22.84 -4.33
C MET A 200 -13.03 -21.59 -5.14
N VAL A 201 -11.75 -21.22 -5.14
CA VAL A 201 -11.17 -20.24 -6.08
C VAL A 201 -10.67 -21.01 -7.29
N GLU A 202 -11.10 -20.61 -8.47
CA GLU A 202 -10.67 -21.17 -9.76
C GLU A 202 -9.60 -20.28 -10.40
N MET A 203 -8.49 -20.88 -10.87
CA MET A 203 -7.34 -20.20 -11.46
C MET A 203 -6.80 -21.04 -12.64
N GLY A 204 -7.45 -20.96 -13.83
CA GLY A 204 -7.21 -21.87 -14.93
C GLY A 204 -7.65 -23.28 -14.58
N GLU A 205 -6.71 -24.22 -14.56
CA GLU A 205 -6.98 -25.62 -14.19
C GLU A 205 -6.83 -25.89 -12.67
N ASP A 206 -6.40 -24.91 -11.91
CA ASP A 206 -6.17 -25.05 -10.46
C ASP A 206 -7.41 -24.64 -9.66
N TYR A 207 -7.73 -25.42 -8.61
CA TYR A 207 -8.81 -25.19 -7.67
C TYR A 207 -8.26 -25.06 -6.25
N VAL A 208 -8.51 -23.93 -5.59
CA VAL A 208 -8.04 -23.66 -4.24
C VAL A 208 -9.22 -23.53 -3.28
N PRO A 209 -9.29 -24.36 -2.21
CA PRO A 209 -10.40 -24.30 -1.28
C PRO A 209 -10.38 -23.04 -0.41
N ILE A 210 -11.58 -22.49 -0.18
CA ILE A 210 -11.81 -21.39 0.76
C ILE A 210 -12.34 -21.99 2.05
N SER A 211 -11.70 -21.73 3.19
CA SER A 211 -12.30 -22.11 4.47
C SER A 211 -13.17 -20.98 5.01
N HIS A 212 -14.25 -21.34 5.67
CA HIS A 212 -15.29 -20.41 6.17
C HIS A 212 -14.72 -19.23 7.00
N SER A 213 -13.62 -19.46 7.74
CA SER A 213 -12.95 -18.42 8.54
C SER A 213 -12.29 -17.31 7.71
N TYR A 214 -12.02 -17.54 6.42
CA TYR A 214 -11.36 -16.58 5.52
C TYR A 214 -12.29 -16.01 4.44
N GLU A 215 -13.48 -16.58 4.30
CA GLU A 215 -14.45 -16.22 3.25
C GLU A 215 -14.85 -14.74 3.34
N LYS A 216 -15.20 -14.27 4.52
CA LYS A 216 -15.63 -12.88 4.74
C LYS A 216 -14.54 -11.88 4.33
N GLU A 217 -13.29 -12.15 4.72
CA GLU A 217 -12.15 -11.29 4.39
C GLU A 217 -11.86 -11.29 2.88
N LEU A 218 -11.95 -12.46 2.22
CA LEU A 218 -11.80 -12.58 0.78
C LEU A 218 -12.86 -11.72 0.05
N LEU A 219 -14.14 -11.85 0.44
CA LEU A 219 -15.25 -11.15 -0.20
C LEU A 219 -15.17 -9.62 -0.03
N THR A 220 -14.61 -9.12 1.08
CA THR A 220 -14.38 -7.68 1.27
C THR A 220 -13.29 -7.11 0.37
N LYS A 221 -12.34 -7.93 -0.08
CA LYS A 221 -11.25 -7.50 -0.99
C LYS A 221 -11.61 -7.63 -2.47
N ILE A 222 -12.66 -8.35 -2.79
CA ILE A 222 -13.16 -8.49 -4.16
C ILE A 222 -14.25 -7.44 -4.36
N ASN A 223 -14.10 -6.57 -5.38
CA ASN A 223 -15.14 -5.62 -5.78
C ASN A 223 -16.33 -6.38 -6.37
N LEU A 224 -17.31 -6.73 -5.51
CA LEU A 224 -18.58 -7.29 -5.96
C LEU A 224 -19.44 -6.15 -6.49
N LEU A 225 -19.74 -6.20 -7.79
CA LEU A 225 -20.81 -5.40 -8.38
C LEU A 225 -22.13 -6.12 -8.06
N ASN A 226 -22.85 -5.64 -7.04
CA ASN A 226 -24.22 -6.08 -6.72
C ASN A 226 -25.23 -5.14 -7.36
#